data_71ac2f3ff4b9b9c2b7cea61dc3b62ca2
#
_entry.id   71ac2f3ff4b9b9c2b7cea61dc3b62ca2
#
_cell.length_a   1.000
_cell.length_b   1.000
_cell.length_c   1.000
_cell.angle_alpha   90.00
_cell.angle_beta   90.00
_cell.angle_gamma   90.00
#
_symmetry.space_group_name_H-M   'P 1'
#
loop_
_entity.id
_entity.type
_entity.pdbx_description
1 polymer ?
#
loop_
_entity_poly.entity_id
_entity_poly.type
_entity_poly.pdbx_seq_one_letter_code
_entity_poly.pdbx_strand_id
1 'polypeptide(L)'
;MNLTAILESVSISAIVQIAILYFVIYAILKGARGSRFGQALAGVGVLAALLTAFSYLFHFDVLTRIVQFLLLYIAVSSVVIFQPEIRRILMTVGAFGFLERPKHRPDGSVEPEFMVDSIIELSAMRVGALVAFERGISLRSYEDTGVSLDAVYSRELVRCIFTPPLPLHDGGLVMRDGRIASAHCIFPVSNRPDLINRGMRHRAAVGLSEETDALVVVVSEETGDVSVAHNGRLVCLSGPALRPSLLRWVSKALPEDPRGRSLLRLFSEPLHRLVAKLSKGDRK
;
A
#
# COMPACT_ATOMS: atom_id res chain seq x y z
N MET A 1 2.38 27.34 47.14
CA MET A 1 1.33 26.48 46.52
C MET A 1 1.77 25.04 46.75
N ASN A 2 1.14 24.34 47.71
CA ASN A 2 1.62 23.05 48.21
C ASN A 2 1.43 21.93 47.18
N LEU A 3 2.49 21.19 46.90
CA LEU A 3 2.51 20.04 45.97
C LEU A 3 1.45 18.96 46.31
N THR A 4 1.13 18.82 47.59
CA THR A 4 0.10 17.89 48.10
C THR A 4 -1.32 18.27 47.68
N ALA A 5 -1.66 19.55 47.59
CA ALA A 5 -2.98 20.03 47.14
C ALA A 5 -3.20 19.81 45.62
N ILE A 6 -2.12 19.79 44.84
CA ILE A 6 -2.17 19.50 43.40
C ILE A 6 -2.39 18.00 43.17
N LEU A 7 -1.80 17.13 43.99
CA LEU A 7 -1.95 15.67 43.90
C LEU A 7 -3.34 15.18 44.30
N GLU A 8 -4.00 15.84 45.28
CA GLU A 8 -5.37 15.50 45.70
C GLU A 8 -6.45 15.93 44.70
N SER A 9 -6.16 16.89 43.80
CA SER A 9 -7.10 17.38 42.80
C SER A 9 -7.06 16.59 41.48
N VAL A 10 -6.14 15.64 41.31
CA VAL A 10 -6.01 14.86 40.07
C VAL A 10 -7.10 13.78 40.01
N SER A 11 -8.20 14.15 39.38
CA SER A 11 -9.28 13.18 39.07
C SER A 11 -8.76 12.03 38.18
N ILE A 12 -9.28 10.83 38.39
CA ILE A 12 -9.00 9.64 37.52
C ILE A 12 -9.23 10.00 36.05
N SER A 13 -10.23 10.84 35.74
CA SER A 13 -10.47 11.33 34.39
C SER A 13 -9.30 12.15 33.81
N ALA A 14 -8.61 12.94 34.62
CA ALA A 14 -7.45 13.71 34.18
C ALA A 14 -6.25 12.79 33.85
N ILE A 15 -6.03 11.74 34.62
CA ILE A 15 -4.98 10.76 34.37
C ILE A 15 -5.26 10.02 33.04
N VAL A 16 -6.52 9.61 32.81
CA VAL A 16 -6.94 8.94 31.57
C VAL A 16 -6.78 9.86 30.36
N GLN A 17 -7.16 11.14 30.49
CA GLN A 17 -6.98 12.14 29.42
C GLN A 17 -5.50 12.33 29.06
N ILE A 18 -4.63 12.46 30.06
CA ILE A 18 -3.18 12.60 29.86
C ILE A 18 -2.60 11.35 29.19
N ALA A 19 -3.02 10.16 29.62
CA ALA A 19 -2.57 8.90 29.03
C ALA A 19 -3.00 8.75 27.57
N ILE A 20 -4.25 9.09 27.24
CA ILE A 20 -4.76 9.10 25.86
C ILE A 20 -3.98 10.11 25.01
N LEU A 21 -3.80 11.32 25.50
CA LEU A 21 -3.06 12.37 24.81
C LEU A 21 -1.61 11.96 24.56
N TYR A 22 -0.95 11.38 25.57
CA TYR A 22 0.40 10.84 25.44
C TYR A 22 0.48 9.75 24.36
N PHE A 23 -0.46 8.81 24.38
CA PHE A 23 -0.49 7.72 23.40
C PHE A 23 -0.71 8.24 21.97
N VAL A 24 -1.63 9.20 21.79
CA VAL A 24 -1.89 9.82 20.48
C VAL A 24 -0.65 10.57 19.98
N ILE A 25 -0.04 11.40 20.82
CA ILE A 25 1.19 12.13 20.46
C ILE A 25 2.33 11.15 20.15
N TYR A 26 2.50 10.11 20.96
CA TYR A 26 3.51 9.08 20.73
C TYR A 26 3.30 8.33 19.39
N ALA A 27 2.05 7.98 19.07
CA ALA A 27 1.70 7.30 17.81
C ALA A 27 2.00 8.19 16.59
N ILE A 28 1.67 9.49 16.67
CA ILE A 28 1.96 10.47 15.63
C ILE A 28 3.47 10.64 15.44
N LEU A 29 4.22 10.83 16.53
CA LEU A 29 5.68 10.99 16.47
C LEU A 29 6.39 9.72 15.99
N LYS A 30 5.90 8.54 16.37
CA LYS A 30 6.44 7.26 15.90
C LYS A 30 6.17 7.04 14.41
N GLY A 31 5.00 7.43 13.92
CA GLY A 31 4.65 7.38 12.49
C GLY A 31 5.48 8.36 11.64
N ALA A 32 5.86 9.51 12.22
CA ALA A 32 6.70 10.53 11.56
C ALA A 32 8.20 10.17 11.49
N ARG A 33 8.66 9.20 12.26
CA ARG A 33 10.09 8.80 12.40
C ARG A 33 10.69 8.10 11.19
N GLY A 34 10.36 8.42 10.01
CA GLY A 34 10.98 7.84 8.80
C GLY A 34 10.93 8.78 7.61
N SER A 35 10.21 9.89 7.72
CA SER A 35 10.09 10.85 6.64
C SER A 35 10.93 12.10 6.92
N ARG A 36 11.61 12.63 5.89
CA ARG A 36 12.33 13.92 5.94
C ARG A 36 11.40 15.04 6.43
N PHE A 37 10.12 14.89 6.19
CA PHE A 37 9.08 15.83 6.57
C PHE A 37 8.73 15.79 8.06
N GLY A 38 8.67 14.63 8.68
CA GLY A 38 8.47 14.49 10.12
C GLY A 38 9.59 15.17 10.94
N GLN A 39 10.81 15.13 10.42
CA GLN A 39 11.94 15.84 11.03
C GLN A 39 11.80 17.36 10.92
N ALA A 40 11.34 17.87 9.77
CA ALA A 40 11.10 19.30 9.56
C ALA A 40 9.97 19.81 10.47
N LEU A 41 8.87 19.07 10.59
CA LEU A 41 7.75 19.43 11.46
C LEU A 41 8.15 19.43 12.95
N ALA A 42 8.94 18.43 13.37
CA ALA A 42 9.47 18.38 14.72
C ALA A 42 10.38 19.60 15.00
N GLY A 43 11.23 19.99 14.04
CA GLY A 43 12.08 21.19 14.15
C GLY A 43 11.27 22.49 14.29
N VAL A 44 10.23 22.66 13.49
CA VAL A 44 9.31 23.80 13.57
C VAL A 44 8.57 23.81 14.92
N GLY A 45 8.12 22.65 15.40
CA GLY A 45 7.45 22.52 16.70
C GLY A 45 8.35 22.91 17.87
N VAL A 46 9.61 22.45 17.87
CA VAL A 46 10.60 22.82 18.90
C VAL A 46 10.90 24.32 18.88
N LEU A 47 11.11 24.89 17.68
CA LEU A 47 11.36 26.33 17.54
C LEU A 47 10.17 27.16 18.05
N ALA A 48 8.96 26.77 17.69
CA ALA A 48 7.74 27.42 18.15
C ALA A 48 7.57 27.34 19.68
N ALA A 49 7.86 26.17 20.28
CA ALA A 49 7.82 25.99 21.73
C ALA A 49 8.85 26.88 22.44
N LEU A 50 10.07 26.98 21.90
CA LEU A 50 11.12 27.85 22.47
C LEU A 50 10.73 29.34 22.37
N LEU A 51 10.20 29.79 21.23
CA LEU A 51 9.73 31.16 21.04
C LEU A 51 8.57 31.51 22.00
N THR A 52 7.64 30.54 22.16
CA THR A 52 6.51 30.72 23.10
C THR A 52 7.02 30.84 24.56
N ALA A 53 7.92 29.93 24.96
CA ALA A 53 8.50 29.94 26.30
C ALA A 53 9.29 31.23 26.57
N PHE A 54 10.09 31.67 25.59
CA PHE A 54 10.85 32.91 25.68
C PHE A 54 9.93 34.13 25.79
N SER A 55 8.90 34.22 24.97
CA SER A 55 7.92 35.29 24.98
C SER A 55 7.16 35.40 26.32
N TYR A 56 6.84 34.24 26.90
CA TYR A 56 6.16 34.18 28.22
C TYR A 56 7.07 34.59 29.35
N LEU A 57 8.37 34.19 29.28
CA LEU A 57 9.35 34.52 30.34
C LEU A 57 9.65 36.01 30.42
N PHE A 58 9.68 36.70 29.28
CA PHE A 58 10.01 38.12 29.18
C PHE A 58 8.78 39.06 29.10
N HIS A 59 7.56 38.52 29.22
CA HIS A 59 6.28 39.24 29.17
C HIS A 59 6.10 40.10 27.92
N PHE A 60 6.54 39.58 26.75
CA PHE A 60 6.38 40.25 25.45
C PHE A 60 5.01 39.98 24.86
N ASP A 61 3.98 40.75 25.28
CA ASP A 61 2.60 40.53 24.85
C ASP A 61 2.38 40.54 23.32
N VAL A 62 3.04 41.46 22.62
CA VAL A 62 2.96 41.58 21.16
C VAL A 62 3.58 40.34 20.48
N LEU A 63 4.76 39.90 20.95
CA LEU A 63 5.45 38.75 20.44
C LEU A 63 4.64 37.47 20.69
N THR A 64 4.04 37.36 21.86
CA THR A 64 3.17 36.21 22.20
C THR A 64 1.99 36.11 21.24
N ARG A 65 1.32 37.23 20.92
CA ARG A 65 0.21 37.24 19.96
C ARG A 65 0.68 36.85 18.55
N ILE A 66 1.81 37.37 18.08
CA ILE A 66 2.37 37.03 16.77
C ILE A 66 2.68 35.53 16.67
N VAL A 67 3.32 34.96 17.71
CA VAL A 67 3.65 33.53 17.75
C VAL A 67 2.38 32.67 17.75
N GLN A 68 1.33 33.06 18.50
CA GLN A 68 0.05 32.36 18.49
C GLN A 68 -0.62 32.37 17.14
N PHE A 69 -0.66 33.52 16.44
CA PHE A 69 -1.19 33.59 15.08
C PHE A 69 -0.36 32.77 14.09
N LEU A 70 0.96 32.79 14.22
CA LEU A 70 1.85 31.98 13.38
C LEU A 70 1.62 30.48 13.61
N LEU A 71 1.48 30.04 14.85
CA LEU A 71 1.17 28.66 15.19
C LEU A 71 -0.17 28.22 14.63
N LEU A 72 -1.20 29.07 14.74
CA LEU A 72 -2.52 28.80 14.15
C LEU A 72 -2.41 28.67 12.63
N TYR A 73 -1.68 29.56 11.97
CA TYR A 73 -1.46 29.52 10.53
C TYR A 73 -0.73 28.25 10.10
N ILE A 74 0.33 27.87 10.81
CA ILE A 74 1.07 26.61 10.57
C ILE A 74 0.15 25.40 10.78
N ALA A 75 -0.67 25.39 11.81
CA ALA A 75 -1.60 24.30 12.08
C ALA A 75 -2.62 24.12 10.94
N VAL A 76 -3.23 25.21 10.47
CA VAL A 76 -4.18 25.17 9.34
C VAL A 76 -3.49 24.76 8.04
N SER A 77 -2.33 25.36 7.75
CA SER A 77 -1.54 25.04 6.56
C SER A 77 -1.09 23.58 6.55
N SER A 78 -0.75 23.02 7.72
CA SER A 78 -0.35 21.62 7.81
C SER A 78 -1.47 20.67 7.40
N VAL A 79 -2.72 20.96 7.75
CA VAL A 79 -3.88 20.13 7.33
C VAL A 79 -4.01 20.10 5.81
N VAL A 80 -3.82 21.25 5.15
CA VAL A 80 -3.88 21.34 3.67
C VAL A 80 -2.71 20.58 3.02
N ILE A 81 -1.50 20.75 3.56
CA ILE A 81 -0.30 20.08 3.03
C ILE A 81 -0.40 18.56 3.22
N PHE A 82 -0.96 18.10 4.34
CA PHE A 82 -1.13 16.67 4.66
C PHE A 82 -2.44 16.06 4.13
N GLN A 83 -3.23 16.79 3.37
CA GLN A 83 -4.47 16.27 2.80
C GLN A 83 -4.27 14.93 2.07
N PRO A 84 -3.23 14.72 1.21
CA PRO A 84 -3.02 13.43 0.55
C PRO A 84 -2.66 12.31 1.55
N GLU A 85 -1.85 12.59 2.57
CA GLU A 85 -1.46 11.62 3.59
C GLU A 85 -2.64 11.22 4.47
N ILE A 86 -3.45 12.21 4.89
CA ILE A 86 -4.67 11.97 5.65
C ILE A 86 -5.65 11.13 4.83
N ARG A 87 -5.83 11.45 3.54
CA ARG A 87 -6.66 10.65 2.62
C ARG A 87 -6.18 9.21 2.53
N ARG A 88 -4.87 9.00 2.39
CA ARG A 88 -4.25 7.66 2.35
C ARG A 88 -4.51 6.86 3.63
N ILE A 89 -4.31 7.49 4.81
CA ILE A 89 -4.56 6.85 6.12
C ILE A 89 -6.04 6.50 6.26
N LEU A 90 -6.95 7.40 5.91
CA LEU A 90 -8.39 7.16 6.00
C LEU A 90 -8.83 6.02 5.06
N MET A 91 -8.30 5.96 3.84
CA MET A 91 -8.55 4.85 2.92
C MET A 91 -8.05 3.52 3.49
N THR A 92 -6.85 3.50 4.08
CA THR A 92 -6.27 2.31 4.70
C THR A 92 -7.11 1.86 5.91
N VAL A 93 -7.51 2.78 6.78
CA VAL A 93 -8.36 2.49 7.95
C VAL A 93 -9.76 2.05 7.51
N GLY A 94 -10.33 2.68 6.49
CA GLY A 94 -11.63 2.29 5.92
C GLY A 94 -11.60 0.89 5.27
N ALA A 95 -10.46 0.49 4.72
CA ALA A 95 -10.26 -0.86 4.19
C ALA A 95 -10.12 -1.94 5.28
N PHE A 96 -9.67 -1.57 6.49
CA PHE A 96 -9.40 -2.53 7.57
C PHE A 96 -10.64 -3.03 8.34
N GLY A 97 -11.80 -2.41 8.21
CA GLY A 97 -12.84 -2.76 9.20
C GLY A 97 -14.29 -2.90 8.76
N PHE A 98 -14.73 -2.33 7.67
CA PHE A 98 -16.17 -2.24 7.40
C PHE A 98 -16.65 -2.77 6.04
N LEU A 99 -15.74 -3.08 5.13
CA LEU A 99 -16.06 -3.62 3.81
C LEU A 99 -15.03 -4.70 3.42
N GLU A 100 -14.87 -5.72 4.25
CA GLU A 100 -14.44 -7.00 3.68
C GLU A 100 -15.52 -7.39 2.66
N ARG A 101 -15.31 -6.96 1.42
CA ARG A 101 -15.99 -7.62 0.31
C ARG A 101 -15.68 -9.10 0.48
N PRO A 102 -16.69 -9.97 0.54
CA PRO A 102 -16.43 -11.39 0.51
C PRO A 102 -15.53 -11.62 -0.69
N LYS A 103 -14.30 -12.07 -0.45
CA LYS A 103 -13.32 -12.44 -1.48
C LYS A 103 -13.83 -13.73 -2.15
N HIS A 104 -14.98 -13.59 -2.80
CA HIS A 104 -15.56 -14.67 -3.56
C HIS A 104 -14.93 -14.62 -4.94
N ARG A 105 -14.16 -15.63 -5.31
CA ARG A 105 -13.76 -15.80 -6.69
C ARG A 105 -15.04 -16.00 -7.51
N PRO A 106 -15.38 -15.10 -8.44
CA PRO A 106 -16.46 -15.40 -9.39
C PRO A 106 -16.11 -16.67 -10.16
N ASP A 107 -17.09 -17.47 -10.50
CA ASP A 107 -16.88 -18.60 -11.42
C ASP A 107 -16.24 -18.06 -12.71
N GLY A 108 -15.04 -18.55 -13.06
CA GLY A 108 -14.24 -18.07 -14.19
C GLY A 108 -13.03 -17.19 -13.81
N SER A 109 -12.71 -17.01 -12.52
CA SER A 109 -11.46 -16.35 -12.12
C SER A 109 -10.26 -17.25 -12.39
N VAL A 110 -9.21 -16.64 -12.95
CA VAL A 110 -8.00 -17.32 -13.41
C VAL A 110 -7.12 -17.74 -12.25
N GLU A 111 -6.48 -18.89 -12.38
CA GLU A 111 -5.44 -19.33 -11.46
C GLU A 111 -4.20 -18.43 -11.58
N PRO A 112 -3.50 -18.16 -10.46
CA PRO A 112 -2.31 -17.31 -10.45
C PRO A 112 -1.22 -17.76 -11.42
N GLU A 113 -1.12 -19.07 -11.66
CA GLU A 113 -0.16 -19.70 -12.56
C GLU A 113 -0.30 -19.20 -14.00
N PHE A 114 -1.53 -19.10 -14.51
CA PHE A 114 -1.79 -18.61 -15.85
C PHE A 114 -1.41 -17.14 -16.03
N MET A 115 -1.65 -16.32 -14.97
CA MET A 115 -1.25 -14.92 -15.00
C MET A 115 0.28 -14.77 -15.00
N VAL A 116 0.96 -15.56 -14.19
CA VAL A 116 2.42 -15.60 -14.15
C VAL A 116 3.01 -16.03 -15.48
N ASP A 117 2.44 -17.06 -16.12
CA ASP A 117 2.90 -17.54 -17.43
C ASP A 117 2.74 -16.46 -18.52
N SER A 118 1.64 -15.71 -18.49
CA SER A 118 1.44 -14.58 -19.43
C SER A 118 2.47 -13.46 -19.22
N ILE A 119 2.79 -13.13 -17.97
CA ILE A 119 3.80 -12.11 -17.64
C ILE A 119 5.18 -12.57 -18.11
N ILE A 120 5.53 -13.84 -17.91
CA ILE A 120 6.80 -14.43 -18.37
C ILE A 120 6.87 -14.44 -19.90
N GLU A 121 5.78 -14.74 -20.59
CA GLU A 121 5.71 -14.67 -22.05
C GLU A 121 5.96 -13.24 -22.56
N LEU A 122 5.30 -12.22 -21.97
CA LEU A 122 5.55 -10.82 -22.32
C LEU A 122 7.01 -10.41 -22.03
N SER A 123 7.59 -10.88 -20.94
CA SER A 123 8.99 -10.68 -20.59
C SER A 123 9.93 -11.28 -21.67
N ALA A 124 9.70 -12.52 -22.07
CA ALA A 124 10.48 -13.21 -23.12
C ALA A 124 10.39 -12.49 -24.47
N MET A 125 9.23 -11.92 -24.79
CA MET A 125 8.98 -11.14 -26.00
C MET A 125 9.45 -9.69 -25.92
N ARG A 126 9.92 -9.23 -24.75
CA ARG A 126 10.23 -7.83 -24.44
C ARG A 126 9.07 -6.88 -24.76
N VAL A 127 7.86 -7.32 -24.49
CA VAL A 127 6.66 -6.49 -24.62
C VAL A 127 6.43 -5.79 -23.28
N GLY A 128 6.50 -4.46 -23.29
CA GLY A 128 6.29 -3.64 -22.09
C GLY A 128 4.86 -3.80 -21.56
N ALA A 129 4.71 -4.12 -20.27
CA ALA A 129 3.40 -4.31 -19.67
C ALA A 129 3.36 -3.69 -18.26
N LEU A 130 2.17 -3.23 -17.86
CA LEU A 130 1.90 -2.65 -16.55
C LEU A 130 0.55 -3.19 -16.05
N VAL A 131 0.59 -4.11 -15.08
CA VAL A 131 -0.60 -4.82 -14.59
C VAL A 131 -0.77 -4.53 -13.10
N ALA A 132 -1.89 -3.90 -12.74
CA ALA A 132 -2.26 -3.58 -11.37
C ALA A 132 -3.33 -4.56 -10.87
N PHE A 133 -3.08 -5.19 -9.74
CA PHE A 133 -4.04 -6.07 -9.05
C PHE A 133 -4.69 -5.30 -7.90
N GLU A 134 -6.00 -5.08 -8.00
CA GLU A 134 -6.80 -4.47 -6.92
C GLU A 134 -6.78 -5.37 -5.69
N ARG A 135 -6.64 -4.76 -4.51
CA ARG A 135 -6.66 -5.47 -3.23
C ARG A 135 -7.72 -4.88 -2.29
N GLY A 136 -7.31 -4.27 -1.19
CA GLY A 136 -8.23 -3.66 -0.22
C GLY A 136 -8.73 -2.29 -0.67
N ILE A 137 -7.87 -1.50 -1.29
CA ILE A 137 -8.20 -0.16 -1.79
C ILE A 137 -8.69 -0.27 -3.23
N SER A 138 -9.88 0.28 -3.51
CA SER A 138 -10.48 0.22 -4.85
C SER A 138 -9.70 1.06 -5.86
N LEU A 139 -9.48 0.49 -7.06
CA LEU A 139 -8.82 1.16 -8.18
C LEU A 139 -9.79 1.81 -9.18
N ARG A 140 -11.09 1.92 -8.85
CA ARG A 140 -12.12 2.44 -9.77
C ARG A 140 -11.80 3.82 -10.33
N SER A 141 -11.22 4.72 -9.53
CA SER A 141 -10.82 6.05 -10.00
C SER A 141 -9.76 6.01 -11.11
N TYR A 142 -8.97 4.95 -11.17
CA TYR A 142 -7.98 4.74 -12.24
C TYR A 142 -8.61 3.94 -13.40
N GLU A 143 -9.51 2.99 -13.12
CA GLU A 143 -10.27 2.27 -14.15
C GLU A 143 -11.05 3.24 -15.05
N ASP A 144 -11.64 4.29 -14.47
CA ASP A 144 -12.43 5.32 -15.17
C ASP A 144 -11.59 6.16 -16.14
N THR A 145 -10.27 6.15 -16.03
CA THR A 145 -9.34 6.83 -16.96
C THR A 145 -9.06 6.00 -18.22
N GLY A 146 -9.36 4.71 -18.19
CA GLY A 146 -9.08 3.77 -19.26
C GLY A 146 -10.34 3.29 -19.97
N VAL A 147 -10.20 2.19 -20.68
CA VAL A 147 -11.28 1.50 -21.39
C VAL A 147 -11.79 0.34 -20.53
N SER A 148 -13.06 0.39 -20.13
CA SER A 148 -13.70 -0.68 -19.39
C SER A 148 -13.85 -1.93 -20.27
N LEU A 149 -13.39 -3.07 -19.79
CA LEU A 149 -13.44 -4.34 -20.52
C LEU A 149 -14.33 -5.38 -19.83
N ASP A 150 -14.28 -5.45 -18.49
CA ASP A 150 -14.94 -6.47 -17.67
C ASP A 150 -14.83 -7.90 -18.28
N ALA A 151 -13.65 -8.25 -18.74
CA ALA A 151 -13.40 -9.47 -19.47
C ALA A 151 -12.86 -10.59 -18.56
N VAL A 152 -13.20 -11.84 -18.90
CA VAL A 152 -12.52 -13.00 -18.34
C VAL A 152 -11.06 -12.95 -18.79
N TYR A 153 -10.16 -13.24 -17.85
CA TYR A 153 -8.74 -13.29 -18.18
C TYR A 153 -8.45 -14.36 -19.24
N SER A 154 -7.70 -14.00 -20.25
CA SER A 154 -7.04 -14.96 -21.15
C SER A 154 -5.66 -14.45 -21.52
N ARG A 155 -4.74 -15.39 -21.76
CA ARG A 155 -3.36 -15.08 -22.15
C ARG A 155 -3.33 -14.31 -23.47
N GLU A 156 -4.15 -14.71 -24.40
CA GLU A 156 -4.29 -14.10 -25.72
C GLU A 156 -4.78 -12.65 -25.62
N LEU A 157 -5.76 -12.39 -24.74
CA LEU A 157 -6.29 -11.06 -24.52
C LEU A 157 -5.23 -10.13 -23.91
N VAL A 158 -4.50 -10.59 -22.89
CA VAL A 158 -3.42 -9.81 -22.28
C VAL A 158 -2.32 -9.52 -23.29
N ARG A 159 -1.94 -10.49 -24.09
CA ARG A 159 -0.99 -10.29 -25.19
C ARG A 159 -1.48 -9.28 -26.21
N CYS A 160 -2.74 -9.38 -26.64
CA CYS A 160 -3.35 -8.39 -27.55
C CYS A 160 -3.35 -6.99 -26.94
N ILE A 161 -3.68 -6.83 -25.67
CA ILE A 161 -3.71 -5.51 -25.00
C ILE A 161 -2.34 -4.86 -25.05
N PHE A 162 -1.25 -5.57 -24.72
CA PHE A 162 0.08 -4.98 -24.60
C PHE A 162 0.93 -4.98 -25.87
N THR A 163 0.51 -5.69 -26.92
CA THR A 163 1.30 -5.74 -28.17
C THR A 163 1.13 -4.46 -29.00
N PRO A 164 2.22 -3.70 -29.27
CA PRO A 164 2.17 -2.55 -30.16
C PRO A 164 1.85 -2.97 -31.61
N PRO A 165 1.24 -2.11 -32.41
CA PRO A 165 0.81 -0.73 -32.17
C PRO A 165 -0.67 -0.59 -31.77
N LEU A 166 -1.24 -1.56 -31.06
CA LEU A 166 -2.65 -1.53 -30.68
C LEU A 166 -2.97 -0.40 -29.70
N PRO A 167 -4.17 0.23 -29.76
CA PRO A 167 -4.48 1.43 -28.95
C PRO A 167 -4.42 1.21 -27.44
N LEU A 168 -4.62 -0.03 -26.97
CA LEU A 168 -4.69 -0.34 -25.55
C LEU A 168 -3.33 -0.58 -24.87
N HIS A 169 -2.22 -0.64 -25.64
CA HIS A 169 -0.90 -1.01 -25.10
C HIS A 169 -0.25 0.11 -24.27
N ASP A 170 -0.64 1.36 -24.49
CA ASP A 170 -0.14 2.50 -23.74
C ASP A 170 -1.02 2.70 -22.49
N GLY A 171 -0.40 2.57 -21.32
CA GLY A 171 -1.10 2.62 -20.05
C GLY A 171 -1.03 1.32 -19.25
N GLY A 172 -1.87 1.21 -18.24
CA GLY A 172 -1.94 0.05 -17.35
C GLY A 172 -3.21 -0.76 -17.52
N LEU A 173 -3.13 -2.02 -17.12
CA LEU A 173 -4.24 -2.95 -17.01
C LEU A 173 -4.63 -3.10 -15.55
N VAL A 174 -5.92 -2.99 -15.23
CA VAL A 174 -6.45 -3.23 -13.88
C VAL A 174 -7.11 -4.59 -13.82
N MET A 175 -6.65 -5.39 -12.87
CA MET A 175 -7.23 -6.68 -12.49
C MET A 175 -8.05 -6.52 -11.22
N ARG A 176 -9.32 -6.90 -11.26
CA ARG A 176 -10.23 -6.89 -10.11
C ARG A 176 -10.99 -8.21 -10.04
N ASP A 177 -11.00 -8.82 -8.87
CA ASP A 177 -11.70 -10.09 -8.58
C ASP A 177 -11.34 -11.22 -9.60
N GLY A 178 -10.09 -11.24 -10.09
CA GLY A 178 -9.61 -12.22 -11.06
C GLY A 178 -10.04 -11.97 -12.50
N ARG A 179 -10.65 -10.82 -12.81
CA ARG A 179 -11.07 -10.40 -14.15
C ARG A 179 -10.26 -9.20 -14.62
N ILE A 180 -10.18 -9.00 -15.91
CA ILE A 180 -9.65 -7.76 -16.49
C ILE A 180 -10.75 -6.71 -16.39
N ALA A 181 -10.60 -5.75 -15.47
CA ALA A 181 -11.58 -4.69 -15.28
C ALA A 181 -11.48 -3.63 -16.38
N SER A 182 -10.28 -3.12 -16.63
CA SER A 182 -10.02 -2.07 -17.63
C SER A 182 -8.59 -2.13 -18.14
N ALA A 183 -8.36 -1.55 -19.32
CA ALA A 183 -7.04 -1.39 -19.93
C ALA A 183 -6.82 0.06 -20.36
N HIS A 184 -5.58 0.43 -20.72
CA HIS A 184 -5.21 1.79 -21.08
C HIS A 184 -5.44 2.78 -19.92
N CYS A 185 -5.32 2.31 -18.67
CA CYS A 185 -5.50 3.15 -17.48
C CYS A 185 -4.28 4.02 -17.24
N ILE A 186 -4.51 5.27 -16.78
CA ILE A 186 -3.47 6.22 -16.42
C ILE A 186 -3.22 6.10 -14.93
N PHE A 187 -1.98 5.76 -14.56
CA PHE A 187 -1.55 5.67 -13.16
C PHE A 187 -0.68 6.85 -12.76
N PRO A 188 -0.70 7.25 -11.48
CA PRO A 188 0.15 8.32 -10.98
C PRO A 188 1.63 7.93 -11.11
N VAL A 189 2.46 8.90 -11.45
CA VAL A 189 3.91 8.69 -11.67
C VAL A 189 4.68 9.16 -10.45
N SER A 190 5.46 8.28 -9.85
CA SER A 190 6.35 8.64 -8.73
C SER A 190 7.48 9.57 -9.20
N ASN A 191 7.70 10.64 -8.43
CA ASN A 191 8.79 11.62 -8.67
C ASN A 191 10.01 11.37 -7.77
N ARG A 192 10.15 10.18 -7.25
CA ARG A 192 11.29 9.82 -6.37
C ARG A 192 12.61 9.89 -7.14
N PRO A 193 13.67 10.47 -6.54
CA PRO A 193 14.97 10.63 -7.19
C PRO A 193 15.64 9.31 -7.58
N ASP A 194 15.41 8.24 -6.82
CA ASP A 194 15.96 6.90 -7.08
C ASP A 194 15.33 6.20 -8.30
N LEU A 195 14.24 6.75 -8.83
CA LEU A 195 13.52 6.22 -9.98
C LEU A 195 13.69 7.05 -11.26
N ILE A 196 14.44 8.14 -11.22
CA ILE A 196 14.58 9.05 -12.38
C ILE A 196 15.10 8.33 -13.63
N ASN A 197 16.01 7.37 -13.45
CA ASN A 197 16.60 6.57 -14.53
C ASN A 197 15.76 5.32 -14.90
N ARG A 198 14.57 5.14 -14.33
CA ARG A 198 13.66 4.07 -14.68
C ARG A 198 12.63 4.52 -15.69
N GLY A 199 12.21 3.61 -16.58
CA GLY A 199 11.17 3.90 -17.56
C GLY A 199 9.82 4.30 -16.92
N MET A 200 8.98 4.96 -17.71
CA MET A 200 7.70 5.52 -17.23
C MET A 200 6.79 4.48 -16.57
N ARG A 201 6.73 3.25 -17.10
CA ARG A 201 5.92 2.16 -16.52
C ARG A 201 6.38 1.78 -15.12
N HIS A 202 7.70 1.78 -14.85
CA HIS A 202 8.24 1.52 -13.51
C HIS A 202 7.88 2.62 -12.52
N ARG A 203 7.96 3.88 -12.97
CA ARG A 203 7.60 5.05 -12.15
C ARG A 203 6.09 5.07 -11.86
N ALA A 204 5.26 4.71 -12.85
CA ALA A 204 3.82 4.60 -12.68
C ALA A 204 3.44 3.44 -11.72
N ALA A 205 4.13 2.31 -11.80
CA ALA A 205 3.91 1.20 -10.87
C ALA A 205 4.19 1.60 -9.42
N VAL A 206 5.30 2.29 -9.18
CA VAL A 206 5.63 2.79 -7.85
C VAL A 206 4.62 3.84 -7.40
N GLY A 207 4.27 4.81 -8.26
CA GLY A 207 3.31 5.86 -7.94
C GLY A 207 1.94 5.31 -7.52
N LEU A 208 1.40 4.35 -8.27
CA LEU A 208 0.15 3.68 -7.88
C LEU A 208 0.29 2.93 -6.54
N SER A 209 1.41 2.25 -6.31
CA SER A 209 1.67 1.52 -5.07
C SER A 209 2.00 2.42 -3.88
N GLU A 210 2.31 3.70 -4.10
CA GLU A 210 2.43 4.73 -3.06
C GLU A 210 1.08 5.22 -2.58
N GLU A 211 0.10 5.30 -3.48
CA GLU A 211 -1.25 5.80 -3.17
C GLU A 211 -2.22 4.70 -2.72
N THR A 212 -1.94 3.45 -3.10
CA THR A 212 -2.83 2.30 -2.85
C THR A 212 -2.07 1.10 -2.29
N ASP A 213 -2.80 0.07 -1.85
CA ASP A 213 -2.23 -1.23 -1.46
C ASP A 213 -2.15 -2.23 -2.63
N ALA A 214 -2.37 -1.74 -3.85
CA ALA A 214 -2.31 -2.56 -5.05
C ALA A 214 -0.94 -3.24 -5.22
N LEU A 215 -0.96 -4.44 -5.78
CA LEU A 215 0.22 -5.08 -6.32
C LEU A 215 0.34 -4.69 -7.79
N VAL A 216 1.47 -4.13 -8.19
CA VAL A 216 1.68 -3.72 -9.58
C VAL A 216 2.87 -4.47 -10.16
N VAL A 217 2.64 -5.18 -11.27
CA VAL A 217 3.67 -5.91 -12.00
C VAL A 217 4.02 -5.14 -13.26
N VAL A 218 5.33 -4.99 -13.50
CA VAL A 218 5.88 -4.29 -14.67
C VAL A 218 6.78 -5.22 -15.44
N VAL A 219 6.62 -5.21 -16.76
CA VAL A 219 7.58 -5.79 -17.71
C VAL A 219 8.26 -4.67 -18.47
N SER A 220 9.58 -4.67 -18.47
CA SER A 220 10.40 -3.70 -19.20
C SER A 220 10.37 -4.01 -20.71
N GLU A 221 10.08 -3.03 -21.54
CA GLU A 221 10.19 -3.19 -22.99
C GLU A 221 11.64 -3.17 -23.50
N GLU A 222 12.56 -2.58 -22.73
CA GLU A 222 13.98 -2.51 -23.10
C GLU A 222 14.73 -3.79 -22.77
N THR A 223 14.56 -4.29 -21.54
CA THR A 223 15.34 -5.41 -21.00
C THR A 223 14.58 -6.72 -20.95
N GLY A 224 13.24 -6.67 -20.87
CA GLY A 224 12.38 -7.80 -20.57
C GLY A 224 12.29 -8.12 -19.07
N ASP A 225 13.01 -7.37 -18.22
CA ASP A 225 12.98 -7.62 -16.77
C ASP A 225 11.59 -7.42 -16.19
N VAL A 226 11.25 -8.29 -15.24
CA VAL A 226 10.00 -8.20 -14.49
C VAL A 226 10.26 -7.55 -13.14
N SER A 227 9.49 -6.53 -12.81
CA SER A 227 9.54 -5.87 -11.50
C SER A 227 8.17 -5.87 -10.85
N VAL A 228 8.16 -5.89 -9.52
CA VAL A 228 6.94 -5.82 -8.71
C VAL A 228 7.01 -4.57 -7.82
N ALA A 229 5.98 -3.72 -7.90
CA ALA A 229 5.83 -2.58 -7.01
C ALA A 229 4.73 -2.86 -5.98
N HIS A 230 5.03 -2.60 -4.71
CA HIS A 230 4.10 -2.72 -3.59
C HIS A 230 4.51 -1.80 -2.44
N ASN A 231 3.56 -1.06 -1.87
CA ASN A 231 3.80 -0.09 -0.79
C ASN A 231 4.96 0.88 -1.09
N GLY A 232 5.02 1.44 -2.30
CA GLY A 232 6.04 2.38 -2.74
C GLY A 232 7.44 1.77 -2.93
N ARG A 233 7.59 0.44 -2.91
CA ARG A 233 8.86 -0.24 -3.14
C ARG A 233 8.83 -1.01 -4.44
N LEU A 234 9.89 -0.90 -5.23
CA LEU A 234 10.08 -1.64 -6.47
C LEU A 234 11.11 -2.77 -6.24
N VAL A 235 10.71 -3.99 -6.55
CA VAL A 235 11.57 -5.18 -6.46
C VAL A 235 11.71 -5.78 -7.85
N CYS A 236 12.93 -5.83 -8.37
CA CYS A 236 13.23 -6.50 -9.64
C CYS A 236 13.35 -8.01 -9.39
N LEU A 237 12.69 -8.80 -10.22
CA LEU A 237 12.72 -10.25 -10.17
C LEU A 237 13.50 -10.77 -11.38
N SER A 238 14.52 -11.62 -11.14
CA SER A 238 15.37 -12.11 -12.21
C SER A 238 15.83 -13.55 -11.95
N GLY A 239 16.33 -14.20 -13.00
CA GLY A 239 16.92 -15.54 -12.93
C GLY A 239 15.90 -16.66 -12.58
N PRO A 240 16.41 -17.80 -12.07
CA PRO A 240 15.58 -18.98 -11.79
C PRO A 240 14.48 -18.73 -10.73
N ALA A 241 14.65 -17.70 -9.90
CA ALA A 241 13.68 -17.32 -8.88
C ALA A 241 12.52 -16.47 -9.40
N LEU A 242 12.53 -16.01 -10.66
CA LEU A 242 11.50 -15.16 -11.24
C LEU A 242 10.10 -15.79 -11.08
N ARG A 243 9.88 -16.97 -11.64
CA ARG A 243 8.57 -17.65 -11.62
C ARG A 243 8.04 -17.90 -10.20
N PRO A 244 8.80 -18.54 -9.27
CA PRO A 244 8.29 -18.79 -7.92
C PRO A 244 8.08 -17.50 -7.10
N SER A 245 8.90 -16.48 -7.32
CA SER A 245 8.73 -15.20 -6.63
C SER A 245 7.50 -14.45 -7.14
N LEU A 246 7.32 -14.38 -8.45
CA LEU A 246 6.16 -13.74 -9.08
C LEU A 246 4.87 -14.45 -8.67
N LEU A 247 4.86 -15.79 -8.69
CA LEU A 247 3.72 -16.57 -8.25
C LEU A 247 3.33 -16.26 -6.80
N ARG A 248 4.31 -16.15 -5.91
CA ARG A 248 4.05 -15.78 -4.50
C ARG A 248 3.41 -14.40 -4.37
N TRP A 249 3.84 -13.43 -5.17
CA TRP A 249 3.27 -12.09 -5.16
C TRP A 249 1.85 -12.06 -5.71
N VAL A 250 1.63 -12.66 -6.89
CA VAL A 250 0.32 -12.69 -7.57
C VAL A 250 -0.70 -13.47 -6.75
N SER A 251 -0.33 -14.63 -6.18
CA SER A 251 -1.23 -15.44 -5.34
C SER A 251 -1.70 -14.69 -4.10
N LYS A 252 -0.88 -13.79 -3.53
CA LYS A 252 -1.27 -12.95 -2.40
C LYS A 252 -2.17 -11.78 -2.80
N ALA A 253 -2.15 -11.38 -4.07
CA ALA A 253 -2.94 -10.27 -4.58
C ALA A 253 -4.34 -10.71 -5.00
N LEU A 254 -4.48 -11.95 -5.44
CA LEU A 254 -5.77 -12.49 -5.87
C LEU A 254 -6.63 -12.94 -4.68
N PRO A 255 -7.97 -12.94 -4.84
CA PRO A 255 -8.87 -13.50 -3.84
C PRO A 255 -8.55 -14.97 -3.58
N GLU A 256 -8.59 -15.38 -2.33
CA GLU A 256 -8.39 -16.80 -1.98
C GLU A 256 -9.55 -17.65 -2.51
N ASP A 257 -9.22 -18.80 -3.11
CA ASP A 257 -10.23 -19.79 -3.50
C ASP A 257 -10.73 -20.52 -2.23
N PRO A 258 -11.98 -20.35 -1.80
CA PRO A 258 -12.52 -21.05 -0.66
C PRO A 258 -12.62 -22.57 -0.89
N ARG A 259 -12.65 -23.05 -2.14
CA ARG A 259 -12.76 -24.46 -2.48
C ARG A 259 -11.41 -25.20 -2.36
N GLY A 260 -10.30 -24.56 -2.71
CA GLY A 260 -8.97 -25.17 -2.64
C GLY A 260 -8.47 -25.42 -1.21
N ARG A 261 -8.81 -24.54 -0.27
CA ARG A 261 -8.43 -24.75 1.14
C ARG A 261 -9.24 -25.84 1.86
N SER A 262 -10.51 -26.02 1.49
CA SER A 262 -11.39 -27.01 2.11
C SER A 262 -10.95 -28.44 1.80
N LEU A 263 -10.59 -28.72 0.55
CA LEU A 263 -10.22 -30.09 0.13
C LEU A 263 -8.79 -30.48 0.56
N LEU A 264 -7.81 -29.59 0.40
CA LEU A 264 -6.44 -29.88 0.81
C LEU A 264 -6.26 -29.99 2.32
N ARG A 265 -6.98 -29.21 3.13
CA ARG A 265 -6.97 -29.37 4.60
C ARG A 265 -7.71 -30.62 5.08
N LEU A 266 -8.81 -31.00 4.42
CA LEU A 266 -9.52 -32.25 4.74
C LEU A 266 -8.68 -33.51 4.48
N PHE A 267 -7.78 -33.47 3.50
CA PHE A 267 -6.93 -34.61 3.16
C PHE A 267 -5.53 -34.56 3.78
N SER A 268 -4.96 -33.38 4.06
CA SER A 268 -3.60 -33.26 4.60
C SER A 268 -3.51 -33.39 6.13
N GLU A 269 -4.48 -32.88 6.90
CA GLU A 269 -4.43 -33.00 8.37
C GLU A 269 -4.56 -34.42 8.89
N PRO A 270 -5.46 -35.32 8.39
CA PRO A 270 -5.51 -36.69 8.86
C PRO A 270 -4.27 -37.50 8.45
N LEU A 271 -3.70 -37.26 7.27
CA LEU A 271 -2.46 -37.94 6.82
C LEU A 271 -1.25 -37.57 7.66
N HIS A 272 -1.05 -36.29 7.97
CA HIS A 272 0.05 -35.87 8.86
C HIS A 272 -0.06 -36.43 10.28
N ARG A 273 -1.28 -36.57 10.83
CA ARG A 273 -1.51 -37.17 12.13
C ARG A 273 -1.32 -38.70 12.12
N LEU A 274 -1.65 -39.35 11.01
CA LEU A 274 -1.44 -40.78 10.80
C LEU A 274 0.05 -41.12 10.64
N VAL A 275 0.78 -40.38 9.81
CA VAL A 275 2.22 -40.55 9.64
C VAL A 275 2.98 -40.25 10.93
N ALA A 276 2.58 -39.22 11.70
CA ALA A 276 3.18 -38.95 13.02
C ALA A 276 2.89 -40.01 14.08
N LYS A 277 1.74 -40.71 13.99
CA LYS A 277 1.43 -41.84 14.88
C LYS A 277 2.17 -43.12 14.51
N LEU A 278 2.34 -43.41 13.22
CA LEU A 278 3.10 -44.59 12.75
C LEU A 278 4.60 -44.44 13.02
N SER A 279 5.17 -43.22 12.89
CA SER A 279 6.57 -42.93 13.23
C SER A 279 6.87 -43.01 14.73
N LYS A 280 5.88 -42.98 15.63
CA LYS A 280 6.04 -43.15 17.08
C LYS A 280 5.78 -44.59 17.58
N GLY A 281 5.27 -45.46 16.69
CA GLY A 281 4.94 -46.84 17.02
C GLY A 281 6.10 -47.86 16.90
N ASP A 282 7.16 -47.50 16.17
CA ASP A 282 8.31 -48.39 15.90
C ASP A 282 9.51 -48.21 16.84
N ARG A 283 9.29 -47.61 18.00
CA ARG A 283 10.31 -47.53 19.07
C ARG A 283 9.72 -48.02 20.40
N LYS A 284 9.38 -49.29 20.44
CA LYS A 284 9.31 -50.07 21.66
C LYS A 284 9.77 -51.47 21.37
#